data_56e15400725830b88870453531ecc5e7
#
_entry.id   56e15400725830b88870453531ecc5e7
#
_cell.length_a   1.000
_cell.length_b   1.000
_cell.length_c   1.000
_cell.angle_alpha   90.00
_cell.angle_beta   90.00
_cell.angle_gamma   90.00
#
_symmetry.space_group_name_H-M   'P 1'
#
loop_
_entity.id
_entity.type
_entity.pdbx_description
1 polymer ?
#
loop_
_entity_poly.entity_id
_entity_poly.type
_entity_poly.pdbx_seq_one_letter_code
_entity_poly.pdbx_strand_id
1 'polypeptide(L)'
;MKAAVWKKKKVLEVDDVPEPEAGPEDVKIKVEYTSICGSDPHIVDGTLPVSYPPRIMGHEMSGTVVELGKDANTKGLKVGDRVTGNPVRYCGVCDYCRNGQEHYCLKLAVFFPPGTMAEYVVWHEQQVFKLPDGISFEEGCLTEPVSVCLRGIDLSDVREGSTVAITGLGGIGQILTQFALLGGASRVMVADPVGSKRDLAMEMGADLAVDPAVEDLWAVGMKFTGNRGFDTVIEASGAEQAAKSAFDLVGKCGTLVYFAVYPMNFVLPMKPFDLYARELTVRGVFMSPYLFPRTLALLPKLKLKPLVSKIFPLDEVVQAFEEQKASQSIKILIKSQG
;
A
#
# COMPACT_ATOMS: atom_id res chain seq x y z
N MET A 1 3.00 -22.01 -17.19
CA MET A 1 2.20 -20.78 -16.99
C MET A 1 3.06 -19.57 -17.26
N LYS A 2 2.46 -18.48 -17.73
CA LYS A 2 3.16 -17.21 -17.88
C LYS A 2 3.35 -16.52 -16.52
N ALA A 3 4.51 -15.85 -16.34
CA ALA A 3 4.82 -15.05 -15.16
C ALA A 3 5.82 -13.93 -15.46
N ALA A 4 5.70 -12.81 -14.73
CA ALA A 4 6.67 -11.72 -14.76
C ALA A 4 7.85 -12.04 -13.85
N VAL A 5 8.99 -12.38 -14.42
CA VAL A 5 10.18 -12.86 -13.71
C VAL A 5 11.25 -11.77 -13.68
N TRP A 6 11.58 -11.34 -12.48
CA TRP A 6 12.79 -10.53 -12.25
C TRP A 6 14.02 -11.43 -12.30
N LYS A 7 14.76 -11.37 -13.40
CA LYS A 7 15.92 -12.24 -13.69
C LYS A 7 17.19 -11.79 -12.97
N LYS A 8 17.43 -10.49 -12.97
CA LYS A 8 18.56 -9.81 -12.38
C LYS A 8 18.27 -8.31 -12.30
N LYS A 9 19.14 -7.55 -11.65
CA LYS A 9 19.00 -6.08 -11.54
C LYS A 9 18.60 -5.45 -12.88
N LYS A 10 17.49 -4.72 -12.88
CA LYS A 10 16.89 -4.02 -14.04
C LYS A 10 16.40 -4.92 -15.18
N VAL A 11 16.28 -6.22 -14.98
CA VAL A 11 15.80 -7.15 -15.99
C VAL A 11 14.55 -7.86 -15.50
N LEU A 12 13.41 -7.40 -15.98
CA LEU A 12 12.09 -7.99 -15.79
C LEU A 12 11.59 -8.51 -17.15
N GLU A 13 11.17 -9.76 -17.22
CA GLU A 13 10.71 -10.40 -18.45
C GLU A 13 9.49 -11.28 -18.17
N VAL A 14 8.66 -11.51 -19.17
CA VAL A 14 7.60 -12.53 -19.11
C VAL A 14 8.18 -13.85 -19.58
N ASP A 15 8.06 -14.86 -18.74
CA ASP A 15 8.54 -16.21 -19.02
C ASP A 15 7.44 -17.26 -18.89
N ASP A 16 7.65 -18.37 -19.57
CA ASP A 16 6.98 -19.62 -19.28
C ASP A 16 7.69 -20.34 -18.13
N VAL A 17 7.01 -20.46 -17.01
CA VAL A 17 7.50 -21.15 -15.81
C VAL A 17 6.61 -22.35 -15.48
N PRO A 18 7.08 -23.35 -14.73
CA PRO A 18 6.23 -24.42 -14.24
C PRO A 18 5.03 -23.87 -13.45
N GLU A 19 3.86 -24.45 -13.68
CA GLU A 19 2.69 -24.14 -12.88
C GLU A 19 2.88 -24.69 -11.46
N PRO A 20 2.62 -23.90 -10.38
CA PRO A 20 2.85 -24.36 -9.03
C PRO A 20 1.79 -25.39 -8.58
N GLU A 21 2.18 -26.34 -7.76
CA GLU A 21 1.30 -27.33 -7.12
C GLU A 21 1.03 -26.92 -5.67
N ALA A 22 -0.22 -27.12 -5.21
CA ALA A 22 -0.60 -26.82 -3.83
C ALA A 22 -0.02 -27.88 -2.88
N GLY A 23 0.71 -27.44 -1.86
CA GLY A 23 1.07 -28.27 -0.72
C GLY A 23 -0.14 -28.54 0.19
N PRO A 24 0.04 -29.35 1.25
CA PRO A 24 -1.08 -29.78 2.10
C PRO A 24 -1.88 -28.62 2.74
N GLU A 25 -1.22 -27.55 3.14
CA GLU A 25 -1.82 -26.39 3.81
C GLU A 25 -1.96 -25.17 2.89
N ASP A 26 -1.82 -25.36 1.58
CA ASP A 26 -1.76 -24.28 0.60
C ASP A 26 -3.08 -24.15 -0.16
N VAL A 27 -3.26 -22.97 -0.74
CA VAL A 27 -4.36 -22.60 -1.62
C VAL A 27 -3.78 -22.18 -2.95
N LYS A 28 -4.18 -22.83 -4.03
CA LYS A 28 -3.84 -22.44 -5.40
C LYS A 28 -4.91 -21.49 -5.92
N ILE A 29 -4.46 -20.37 -6.40
CA ILE A 29 -5.29 -19.26 -6.85
C ILE A 29 -4.99 -18.99 -8.32
N LYS A 30 -6.03 -18.96 -9.15
CA LYS A 30 -6.00 -18.38 -10.49
C LYS A 30 -6.05 -16.87 -10.31
N VAL A 31 -4.94 -16.19 -10.62
CA VAL A 31 -4.84 -14.74 -10.44
C VAL A 31 -5.61 -14.03 -11.55
N GLU A 32 -6.51 -13.14 -11.19
CA GLU A 32 -7.24 -12.29 -12.14
C GLU A 32 -6.52 -10.94 -12.31
N TYR A 33 -6.19 -10.27 -11.21
CA TYR A 33 -5.46 -9.00 -11.23
C TYR A 33 -4.39 -8.95 -10.15
N THR A 34 -3.28 -8.30 -10.50
CA THR A 34 -2.23 -7.89 -9.57
C THR A 34 -1.97 -6.39 -9.75
N SER A 35 -1.97 -5.63 -8.66
CA SER A 35 -1.61 -4.22 -8.68
C SER A 35 -0.09 -4.05 -8.56
N ILE A 36 0.46 -3.07 -9.27
CA ILE A 36 1.87 -2.67 -9.12
C ILE A 36 1.99 -1.80 -7.87
N CYS A 37 2.84 -2.22 -6.92
CA CYS A 37 3.25 -1.42 -5.78
C CYS A 37 4.35 -0.43 -6.18
N GLY A 38 4.40 0.74 -5.53
CA GLY A 38 5.50 1.69 -5.71
C GLY A 38 6.88 1.11 -5.37
N SER A 39 6.94 0.06 -4.53
CA SER A 39 8.18 -0.65 -4.20
C SER A 39 8.69 -1.58 -5.31
N ASP A 40 7.82 -2.08 -6.19
CA ASP A 40 8.20 -3.08 -7.21
C ASP A 40 9.28 -2.57 -8.17
N PRO A 41 9.20 -1.35 -8.75
CA PRO A 41 10.29 -0.81 -9.56
C PRO A 41 11.60 -0.66 -8.79
N HIS A 42 11.54 -0.27 -7.52
CA HIS A 42 12.73 -0.13 -6.66
C HIS A 42 13.40 -1.48 -6.37
N ILE A 43 12.60 -2.55 -6.22
CA ILE A 43 13.10 -3.93 -6.07
C ILE A 43 13.80 -4.36 -7.36
N VAL A 44 13.15 -4.20 -8.52
CA VAL A 44 13.72 -4.57 -9.83
C VAL A 44 15.00 -3.79 -10.12
N ASP A 45 15.04 -2.49 -9.80
CA ASP A 45 16.22 -1.65 -9.96
C ASP A 45 17.33 -1.90 -8.92
N GLY A 46 17.04 -2.75 -7.90
CA GLY A 46 17.98 -3.10 -6.83
C GLY A 46 18.32 -1.94 -5.88
N THR A 47 17.43 -0.95 -5.78
CA THR A 47 17.54 0.17 -4.82
C THR A 47 16.85 -0.13 -3.50
N LEU A 48 15.93 -1.12 -3.48
CA LEU A 48 15.28 -1.64 -2.28
C LEU A 48 15.60 -3.14 -2.12
N PRO A 49 16.60 -3.53 -1.28
CA PRO A 49 17.10 -4.89 -1.20
C PRO A 49 16.29 -5.79 -0.24
N VAL A 50 14.97 -5.89 -0.47
CA VAL A 50 14.06 -6.73 0.34
C VAL A 50 13.90 -8.15 -0.22
N SER A 51 14.40 -8.41 -1.42
CA SER A 51 14.38 -9.73 -2.06
C SER A 51 15.48 -9.85 -3.10
N TYR A 52 15.67 -11.05 -3.64
CA TYR A 52 16.75 -11.36 -4.59
C TYR A 52 16.19 -12.05 -5.83
N PRO A 53 16.75 -11.77 -7.04
CA PRO A 53 16.42 -12.49 -8.27
C PRO A 53 17.11 -13.88 -8.30
N PRO A 54 16.61 -14.86 -9.09
CA PRO A 54 15.40 -14.75 -9.89
C PRO A 54 14.12 -14.96 -9.06
N ARG A 55 13.06 -14.20 -9.37
CA ARG A 55 11.75 -14.41 -8.73
C ARG A 55 10.60 -13.82 -9.55
N ILE A 56 9.40 -14.36 -9.38
CA ILE A 56 8.17 -13.76 -9.88
C ILE A 56 7.84 -12.52 -9.02
N MET A 57 7.44 -11.42 -9.68
CA MET A 57 7.11 -10.15 -9.03
C MET A 57 5.65 -10.09 -8.57
N GLY A 58 5.34 -9.04 -7.81
CA GLY A 58 3.98 -8.71 -7.34
C GLY A 58 3.61 -9.32 -5.98
N HIS A 59 2.73 -8.62 -5.27
CA HIS A 59 2.27 -9.02 -3.93
C HIS A 59 0.88 -8.48 -3.58
N GLU A 60 0.25 -7.71 -4.47
CA GLU A 60 -1.09 -7.15 -4.32
C GLU A 60 -2.02 -7.84 -5.32
N MET A 61 -2.83 -8.83 -4.92
CA MET A 61 -3.58 -9.64 -5.88
C MET A 61 -5.04 -9.89 -5.50
N SER A 62 -5.81 -10.24 -6.52
CA SER A 62 -7.13 -10.88 -6.41
C SER A 62 -7.25 -12.03 -7.41
N GLY A 63 -8.05 -13.01 -7.09
CA GLY A 63 -8.23 -14.17 -7.95
C GLY A 63 -9.29 -15.13 -7.46
N THR A 64 -9.32 -16.31 -8.08
CA THR A 64 -10.28 -17.37 -7.79
C THR A 64 -9.55 -18.62 -7.28
N VAL A 65 -10.02 -19.21 -6.19
CA VAL A 65 -9.50 -20.47 -5.67
C VAL A 65 -9.76 -21.59 -6.69
N VAL A 66 -8.72 -22.29 -7.13
CA VAL A 66 -8.83 -23.40 -8.07
C VAL A 66 -8.48 -24.75 -7.43
N GLU A 67 -7.69 -24.74 -6.35
CA GLU A 67 -7.32 -25.96 -5.63
C GLU A 67 -7.07 -25.62 -4.15
N LEU A 68 -7.42 -26.55 -3.27
CA LEU A 68 -7.14 -26.51 -1.84
C LEU A 68 -6.30 -27.73 -1.47
N GLY A 69 -5.21 -27.50 -0.74
CA GLY A 69 -4.45 -28.56 -0.14
C GLY A 69 -5.31 -29.39 0.84
N LYS A 70 -4.98 -30.66 1.02
CA LYS A 70 -5.80 -31.60 1.80
C LYS A 70 -6.00 -31.20 3.27
N ASP A 71 -5.06 -30.45 3.82
CA ASP A 71 -5.05 -29.96 5.22
C ASP A 71 -5.37 -28.46 5.30
N ALA A 72 -5.59 -27.78 4.14
CA ALA A 72 -6.00 -26.39 4.09
C ALA A 72 -7.44 -26.26 4.61
N ASN A 73 -7.57 -25.95 5.88
CA ASN A 73 -8.86 -25.87 6.59
C ASN A 73 -9.22 -24.42 6.95
N THR A 74 -9.06 -23.54 6.02
CA THR A 74 -9.15 -22.15 6.29
C THR A 74 -10.53 -21.61 6.17
N LYS A 75 -11.09 -21.27 7.24
CA LYS A 75 -12.10 -20.21 7.29
C LYS A 75 -13.27 -20.44 6.30
N GLY A 76 -13.47 -21.71 5.87
CA GLY A 76 -14.55 -22.10 4.96
C GLY A 76 -14.34 -21.74 3.49
N LEU A 77 -13.10 -21.54 3.04
CA LEU A 77 -12.78 -21.36 1.62
C LEU A 77 -13.15 -22.61 0.80
N LYS A 78 -13.61 -22.37 -0.42
CA LYS A 78 -13.98 -23.40 -1.39
C LYS A 78 -13.41 -23.07 -2.76
N VAL A 79 -13.21 -24.10 -3.58
CA VAL A 79 -12.92 -23.91 -5.00
C VAL A 79 -14.05 -23.08 -5.64
N GLY A 80 -13.66 -22.06 -6.40
CA GLY A 80 -14.55 -21.06 -6.98
C GLY A 80 -14.72 -19.79 -6.14
N ASP A 81 -14.28 -19.76 -4.88
CA ASP A 81 -14.33 -18.54 -4.07
C ASP A 81 -13.43 -17.45 -4.64
N ARG A 82 -13.92 -16.22 -4.61
CA ARG A 82 -13.19 -15.00 -4.97
C ARG A 82 -12.35 -14.56 -3.78
N VAL A 83 -11.06 -14.38 -3.97
CA VAL A 83 -10.10 -14.16 -2.88
C VAL A 83 -9.12 -13.03 -3.18
N THR A 84 -8.56 -12.51 -2.12
CA THR A 84 -7.34 -11.69 -2.06
C THR A 84 -6.37 -12.29 -1.08
N GLY A 85 -5.18 -11.73 -0.93
CA GLY A 85 -4.20 -12.30 -0.01
C GLY A 85 -3.29 -11.29 0.65
N ASN A 86 -2.82 -11.68 1.84
CA ASN A 86 -1.78 -11.00 2.59
C ASN A 86 -0.42 -11.58 2.20
N PRO A 87 0.52 -10.79 1.64
CA PRO A 87 1.86 -11.29 1.30
C PRO A 87 2.68 -11.70 2.53
N VAL A 88 2.21 -11.43 3.74
CA VAL A 88 2.92 -11.76 4.97
C VAL A 88 2.44 -13.10 5.51
N ARG A 89 3.34 -14.10 5.54
CA ARG A 89 3.18 -15.33 6.33
C ARG A 89 4.03 -15.23 7.59
N TYR A 90 3.50 -15.64 8.73
CA TYR A 90 4.17 -15.54 10.03
C TYR A 90 4.06 -16.84 10.82
N CYS A 91 5.00 -17.06 11.74
CA CYS A 91 5.07 -18.32 12.48
C CYS A 91 4.06 -18.42 13.64
N GLY A 92 3.47 -17.32 14.10
CA GLY A 92 2.51 -17.25 15.19
C GLY A 92 3.08 -17.51 16.61
N VAL A 93 4.36 -17.93 16.75
CA VAL A 93 4.92 -18.40 18.01
C VAL A 93 6.12 -17.61 18.54
N CYS A 94 6.81 -16.81 17.70
CA CYS A 94 7.92 -15.97 18.17
C CYS A 94 7.39 -14.76 18.96
N ASP A 95 8.29 -14.07 19.68
CA ASP A 95 7.94 -12.94 20.51
C ASP A 95 7.23 -11.82 19.74
N TYR A 96 7.70 -11.47 18.54
CA TYR A 96 7.03 -10.50 17.70
C TYR A 96 5.59 -10.90 17.36
N CYS A 97 5.38 -12.14 16.92
CA CYS A 97 4.04 -12.61 16.59
C CYS A 97 3.10 -12.60 17.81
N ARG A 98 3.59 -13.03 18.98
CA ARG A 98 2.82 -13.06 20.23
C ARG A 98 2.49 -11.67 20.77
N ASN A 99 3.26 -10.65 20.37
CA ASN A 99 3.02 -9.25 20.73
C ASN A 99 2.26 -8.45 19.64
N GLY A 100 1.64 -9.10 18.66
CA GLY A 100 0.89 -8.42 17.61
C GLY A 100 1.76 -7.71 16.57
N GLN A 101 2.99 -8.15 16.41
CA GLN A 101 4.02 -7.58 15.55
C GLN A 101 4.51 -8.59 14.51
N GLU A 102 3.59 -9.36 13.89
CA GLU A 102 3.93 -10.44 12.96
C GLU A 102 4.72 -9.96 11.73
N HIS A 103 4.62 -8.69 11.38
CA HIS A 103 5.42 -8.07 10.31
C HIS A 103 6.93 -8.02 10.63
N TYR A 104 7.32 -8.30 11.88
CA TYR A 104 8.69 -8.52 12.31
C TYR A 104 8.96 -9.99 12.69
N CYS A 105 8.14 -10.93 12.25
CA CYS A 105 8.32 -12.34 12.50
C CYS A 105 9.75 -12.79 12.16
N LEU A 106 10.40 -13.50 13.09
CA LEU A 106 11.78 -13.99 12.89
C LEU A 106 11.93 -14.97 11.71
N LYS A 107 10.82 -15.53 11.23
CA LYS A 107 10.78 -16.42 10.07
C LYS A 107 10.23 -15.75 8.80
N LEU A 108 10.05 -14.42 8.79
CA LEU A 108 9.45 -13.72 7.67
C LEU A 108 10.18 -13.96 6.34
N ALA A 109 11.51 -13.91 6.35
CA ALA A 109 12.33 -14.14 5.16
C ALA A 109 12.19 -15.59 4.60
N VAL A 110 11.93 -16.57 5.47
CA VAL A 110 11.70 -17.98 5.06
C VAL A 110 10.31 -18.14 4.44
N PHE A 111 9.36 -17.33 4.85
CA PHE A 111 7.97 -17.39 4.42
C PHE A 111 7.65 -16.36 3.33
N PHE A 112 8.65 -15.78 2.67
CA PHE A 112 8.41 -14.81 1.62
C PHE A 112 7.65 -15.49 0.47
N PRO A 113 6.41 -15.08 0.15
CA PRO A 113 5.56 -15.82 -0.76
C PRO A 113 6.02 -15.70 -2.20
N PRO A 114 5.63 -16.64 -3.09
CA PRO A 114 5.74 -16.47 -4.53
C PRO A 114 5.01 -15.21 -4.99
N GLY A 115 5.56 -14.55 -6.02
CA GLY A 115 4.96 -13.36 -6.61
C GLY A 115 3.65 -13.63 -7.33
N THR A 116 2.84 -12.59 -7.44
CA THR A 116 1.46 -12.68 -7.95
C THR A 116 1.27 -12.20 -9.38
N MET A 117 2.31 -11.63 -10.03
CA MET A 117 2.28 -11.29 -11.46
C MET A 117 2.51 -12.55 -12.30
N ALA A 118 1.55 -13.48 -12.22
CA ALA A 118 1.55 -14.77 -12.88
C ALA A 118 0.11 -15.25 -13.08
N GLU A 119 -0.12 -16.26 -13.94
CA GLU A 119 -1.45 -16.82 -14.14
C GLU A 119 -1.98 -17.55 -12.89
N TYR A 120 -1.09 -18.20 -12.14
CA TYR A 120 -1.42 -18.90 -10.90
C TYR A 120 -0.40 -18.58 -9.80
N VAL A 121 -0.88 -18.59 -8.56
CA VAL A 121 -0.04 -18.50 -7.38
C VAL A 121 -0.51 -19.51 -6.34
N VAL A 122 0.44 -20.04 -5.57
CA VAL A 122 0.15 -20.90 -4.42
C VAL A 122 0.62 -20.19 -3.17
N TRP A 123 -0.31 -19.92 -2.26
CA TRP A 123 -0.05 -19.30 -0.98
C TRP A 123 -0.58 -20.16 0.15
N HIS A 124 0.10 -20.10 1.29
CA HIS A 124 -0.37 -20.75 2.51
C HIS A 124 -1.74 -20.19 2.93
N GLU A 125 -2.58 -21.06 3.46
CA GLU A 125 -3.95 -20.74 3.87
C GLU A 125 -4.09 -19.49 4.76
N GLN A 126 -3.13 -19.23 5.67
CA GLN A 126 -3.14 -18.02 6.51
C GLN A 126 -3.19 -16.71 5.72
N GLN A 127 -2.66 -16.73 4.50
CA GLN A 127 -2.48 -15.56 3.64
C GLN A 127 -3.71 -15.27 2.79
N VAL A 128 -4.65 -16.22 2.65
CA VAL A 128 -5.77 -16.14 1.71
C VAL A 128 -7.06 -15.75 2.44
N PHE A 129 -7.77 -14.79 1.87
CA PHE A 129 -9.00 -14.24 2.44
C PHE A 129 -10.07 -14.11 1.37
N LYS A 130 -11.30 -14.48 1.70
CA LYS A 130 -12.45 -14.33 0.82
C LYS A 130 -12.76 -12.84 0.63
N LEU A 131 -12.96 -12.43 -0.62
CA LEU A 131 -13.43 -11.08 -0.93
C LEU A 131 -14.90 -10.90 -0.50
N PRO A 132 -15.25 -9.73 0.06
CA PRO A 132 -16.63 -9.39 0.32
C PRO A 132 -17.48 -9.39 -0.96
N ASP A 133 -18.77 -9.68 -0.82
CA ASP A 133 -19.71 -9.58 -1.92
C ASP A 133 -19.76 -8.13 -2.45
N GLY A 134 -19.87 -8.00 -3.77
CA GLY A 134 -19.93 -6.69 -4.44
C GLY A 134 -18.57 -6.04 -4.73
N ILE A 135 -17.46 -6.50 -4.15
CA ILE A 135 -16.11 -6.02 -4.50
C ILE A 135 -15.66 -6.70 -5.79
N SER A 136 -15.27 -5.94 -6.80
CA SER A 136 -14.70 -6.48 -8.05
C SER A 136 -13.30 -7.07 -7.84
N PHE A 137 -12.75 -7.80 -8.82
CA PHE A 137 -11.37 -8.27 -8.72
C PHE A 137 -10.38 -7.11 -8.81
N GLU A 138 -10.66 -6.09 -9.61
CA GLU A 138 -9.85 -4.88 -9.72
C GLU A 138 -9.75 -4.12 -8.39
N GLU A 139 -10.84 -4.04 -7.65
CA GLU A 139 -10.86 -3.46 -6.30
C GLU A 139 -10.22 -4.41 -5.28
N GLY A 140 -10.47 -5.70 -5.42
CA GLY A 140 -9.96 -6.74 -4.53
C GLY A 140 -8.44 -6.85 -4.49
N CYS A 141 -7.74 -6.61 -5.61
CA CYS A 141 -6.29 -6.62 -5.62
C CYS A 141 -5.68 -5.43 -4.85
N LEU A 142 -6.46 -4.38 -4.57
CA LEU A 142 -6.04 -3.25 -3.75
C LEU A 142 -6.18 -3.49 -2.25
N THR A 143 -6.61 -4.68 -1.81
CA THR A 143 -6.79 -4.98 -0.36
C THR A 143 -5.49 -4.83 0.41
N GLU A 144 -4.36 -5.26 -0.17
CA GLU A 144 -3.05 -5.15 0.49
C GLU A 144 -2.69 -3.69 0.76
N PRO A 145 -2.60 -2.77 -0.23
CA PRO A 145 -2.28 -1.37 0.04
C PRO A 145 -3.34 -0.67 0.91
N VAL A 146 -4.62 -1.05 0.83
CA VAL A 146 -5.65 -0.57 1.77
C VAL A 146 -5.32 -0.97 3.20
N SER A 147 -4.83 -2.20 3.42
CA SER A 147 -4.45 -2.69 4.74
C SER A 147 -3.29 -1.89 5.36
N VAL A 148 -2.30 -1.53 4.53
CA VAL A 148 -1.16 -0.70 4.97
C VAL A 148 -1.62 0.73 5.26
N CYS A 149 -2.53 1.30 4.46
CA CYS A 149 -3.14 2.61 4.73
C CYS A 149 -3.95 2.60 6.03
N LEU A 150 -4.69 1.54 6.32
CA LEU A 150 -5.40 1.38 7.58
C LEU A 150 -4.42 1.38 8.77
N ARG A 151 -3.25 0.72 8.63
CA ARG A 151 -2.19 0.82 9.65
C ARG A 151 -1.69 2.25 9.80
N GLY A 152 -1.52 2.99 8.72
CA GLY A 152 -1.12 4.39 8.74
C GLY A 152 -2.09 5.25 9.54
N ILE A 153 -3.38 5.08 9.33
CA ILE A 153 -4.44 5.78 10.07
C ILE A 153 -4.46 5.37 11.56
N ASP A 154 -4.34 4.08 11.88
CA ASP A 154 -4.25 3.63 13.27
C ASP A 154 -3.06 4.24 14.03
N LEU A 155 -1.99 4.58 13.32
CA LEU A 155 -0.79 5.20 13.88
C LEU A 155 -0.81 6.74 13.81
N SER A 156 -1.78 7.34 13.12
CA SER A 156 -1.80 8.77 12.82
C SER A 156 -2.48 9.62 13.88
N ASP A 157 -3.16 8.99 14.82
CA ASP A 157 -3.97 9.65 15.86
C ASP A 157 -5.12 10.53 15.29
N VAL A 158 -5.59 10.21 14.08
CA VAL A 158 -6.77 10.86 13.48
C VAL A 158 -8.01 10.49 14.29
N ARG A 159 -8.79 11.49 14.66
CA ARG A 159 -10.03 11.35 15.42
C ARG A 159 -11.06 12.40 14.98
N GLU A 160 -12.25 12.31 15.52
CA GLU A 160 -13.31 13.26 15.22
C GLU A 160 -12.87 14.71 15.50
N GLY A 161 -13.04 15.55 14.48
CA GLY A 161 -12.66 16.95 14.53
C GLY A 161 -11.23 17.27 14.13
N SER A 162 -10.36 16.27 13.89
CA SER A 162 -8.96 16.51 13.48
C SER A 162 -8.86 17.27 12.17
N THR A 163 -7.82 18.12 12.07
CA THR A 163 -7.33 18.68 10.80
C THR A 163 -6.17 17.84 10.29
N VAL A 164 -6.25 17.37 9.05
CA VAL A 164 -5.28 16.43 8.47
C VAL A 164 -4.65 17.02 7.21
N ALA A 165 -3.34 16.91 7.08
CA ALA A 165 -2.63 17.14 5.81
C ALA A 165 -2.04 15.84 5.28
N ILE A 166 -2.19 15.60 3.97
CA ILE A 166 -1.62 14.42 3.27
C ILE A 166 -0.79 14.93 2.09
N THR A 167 0.49 14.56 2.04
CA THR A 167 1.39 14.90 0.94
C THR A 167 1.71 13.67 0.11
N GLY A 168 1.57 13.78 -1.23
CA GLY A 168 1.65 12.65 -2.15
C GLY A 168 0.31 11.95 -2.36
N LEU A 169 -0.26 12.09 -3.56
CA LEU A 169 -1.58 11.58 -3.94
C LEU A 169 -1.53 10.43 -4.94
N GLY A 170 -0.53 9.56 -4.83
CA GLY A 170 -0.57 8.23 -5.45
C GLY A 170 -1.68 7.37 -4.83
N GLY A 171 -1.73 6.08 -5.18
CA GLY A 171 -2.74 5.16 -4.64
C GLY A 171 -2.86 5.20 -3.12
N ILE A 172 -1.72 5.28 -2.43
CA ILE A 172 -1.66 5.37 -0.96
C ILE A 172 -2.31 6.67 -0.46
N GLY A 173 -1.92 7.84 -0.99
CA GLY A 173 -2.46 9.12 -0.54
C GLY A 173 -3.97 9.26 -0.79
N GLN A 174 -4.47 8.72 -1.91
CA GLN A 174 -5.91 8.67 -2.21
C GLN A 174 -6.68 7.82 -1.20
N ILE A 175 -6.14 6.67 -0.80
CA ILE A 175 -6.76 5.78 0.19
C ILE A 175 -6.69 6.43 1.59
N LEU A 176 -5.54 7.01 1.96
CA LEU A 176 -5.37 7.72 3.23
C LEU A 176 -6.32 8.91 3.37
N THR A 177 -6.60 9.64 2.27
CA THR A 177 -7.59 10.72 2.25
C THR A 177 -8.98 10.21 2.65
N GLN A 178 -9.41 9.10 2.06
CA GLN A 178 -10.69 8.49 2.41
C GLN A 178 -10.70 7.97 3.86
N PHE A 179 -9.63 7.34 4.31
CA PHE A 179 -9.54 6.87 5.69
C PHE A 179 -9.47 8.00 6.72
N ALA A 180 -8.82 9.13 6.42
CA ALA A 180 -8.83 10.28 7.30
C ALA A 180 -10.26 10.80 7.52
N LEU A 181 -11.05 10.89 6.45
CA LEU A 181 -12.47 11.28 6.52
C LEU A 181 -13.32 10.24 7.29
N LEU A 182 -13.14 8.95 7.00
CA LEU A 182 -13.81 7.86 7.74
C LEU A 182 -13.42 7.83 9.23
N GLY A 183 -12.20 8.24 9.55
CA GLY A 183 -11.68 8.38 10.93
C GLY A 183 -12.15 9.63 11.64
N GLY A 184 -12.99 10.46 11.00
CA GLY A 184 -13.62 11.63 11.62
C GLY A 184 -12.85 12.94 11.45
N ALA A 185 -11.85 13.01 10.54
CA ALA A 185 -11.22 14.28 10.22
C ALA A 185 -12.29 15.29 9.78
N SER A 186 -12.29 16.48 10.41
CA SER A 186 -13.22 17.55 10.06
C SER A 186 -12.77 18.34 8.84
N ARG A 187 -11.47 18.36 8.55
CA ARG A 187 -10.88 19.06 7.42
C ARG A 187 -9.62 18.34 6.94
N VAL A 188 -9.56 18.06 5.63
CA VAL A 188 -8.43 17.38 5.00
C VAL A 188 -7.84 18.25 3.89
N MET A 189 -6.57 18.63 4.02
CA MET A 189 -5.79 19.27 2.97
C MET A 189 -4.88 18.23 2.34
N VAL A 190 -4.79 18.23 1.02
CA VAL A 190 -3.94 17.32 0.25
C VAL A 190 -2.97 18.08 -0.64
N ALA A 191 -1.80 17.50 -0.94
CA ALA A 191 -0.81 18.13 -1.80
C ALA A 191 -0.13 17.11 -2.75
N ASP A 192 -0.09 17.45 -4.04
CA ASP A 192 0.63 16.69 -5.08
C ASP A 192 0.90 17.62 -6.28
N PRO A 193 2.04 17.53 -6.98
CA PRO A 193 2.29 18.35 -8.16
C PRO A 193 1.41 17.98 -9.37
N VAL A 194 0.83 16.76 -9.41
CA VAL A 194 0.02 16.27 -10.53
C VAL A 194 -1.44 16.69 -10.37
N GLY A 195 -1.95 17.52 -11.30
CA GLY A 195 -3.31 18.08 -11.23
C GLY A 195 -4.40 17.00 -11.15
N SER A 196 -4.37 16.00 -12.03
CA SER A 196 -5.38 14.92 -12.03
C SER A 196 -5.45 14.13 -10.74
N LYS A 197 -4.35 14.01 -9.99
CA LYS A 197 -4.34 13.38 -8.67
C LYS A 197 -4.98 14.27 -7.62
N ARG A 198 -4.76 15.58 -7.70
CA ARG A 198 -5.44 16.56 -6.85
C ARG A 198 -6.94 16.57 -7.08
N ASP A 199 -7.36 16.58 -8.36
CA ASP A 199 -8.77 16.55 -8.75
C ASP A 199 -9.47 15.31 -8.17
N LEU A 200 -8.86 14.13 -8.32
CA LEU A 200 -9.41 12.90 -7.74
C LEU A 200 -9.48 12.96 -6.21
N ALA A 201 -8.49 13.52 -5.53
CA ALA A 201 -8.54 13.64 -4.07
C ALA A 201 -9.67 14.57 -3.60
N MET A 202 -10.00 15.61 -4.37
CA MET A 202 -11.19 16.43 -4.12
C MET A 202 -12.48 15.64 -4.32
N GLU A 203 -12.56 14.79 -5.34
CA GLU A 203 -13.69 13.87 -5.55
C GLU A 203 -13.81 12.82 -4.42
N MET A 204 -12.68 12.44 -3.81
CA MET A 204 -12.66 11.56 -2.63
C MET A 204 -13.10 12.27 -1.36
N GLY A 205 -13.22 13.61 -1.36
CA GLY A 205 -13.76 14.39 -0.27
C GLY A 205 -12.75 15.28 0.46
N ALA A 206 -11.54 15.47 -0.07
CA ALA A 206 -10.61 16.46 0.47
C ALA A 206 -11.21 17.88 0.40
N ASP A 207 -10.89 18.74 1.37
CA ASP A 207 -11.42 20.12 1.44
C ASP A 207 -10.56 21.12 0.69
N LEU A 208 -9.28 20.81 0.50
CA LEU A 208 -8.33 21.67 -0.20
C LEU A 208 -7.22 20.83 -0.85
N ALA A 209 -6.95 21.08 -2.13
CA ALA A 209 -5.83 20.51 -2.84
C ALA A 209 -4.83 21.58 -3.25
N VAL A 210 -3.54 21.35 -2.96
CA VAL A 210 -2.44 22.30 -3.14
C VAL A 210 -1.43 21.75 -4.14
N ASP A 211 -0.94 22.59 -5.04
CA ASP A 211 0.20 22.28 -5.90
C ASP A 211 1.50 22.78 -5.24
N PRO A 212 2.30 21.90 -4.63
CA PRO A 212 3.50 22.31 -3.92
C PRO A 212 4.64 22.80 -4.85
N ALA A 213 4.48 22.67 -6.18
CA ALA A 213 5.45 23.17 -7.16
C ALA A 213 5.27 24.66 -7.43
N VAL A 214 4.08 25.21 -7.20
CA VAL A 214 3.75 26.62 -7.52
C VAL A 214 3.17 27.40 -6.33
N GLU A 215 2.75 26.71 -5.29
CA GLU A 215 2.15 27.31 -4.08
C GLU A 215 3.05 27.12 -2.87
N ASP A 216 3.09 28.09 -1.97
CA ASP A 216 3.74 27.93 -0.66
C ASP A 216 2.87 27.03 0.25
N LEU A 217 3.21 25.74 0.27
CA LEU A 217 2.46 24.73 1.01
C LEU A 217 2.33 25.06 2.50
N TRP A 218 3.38 25.66 3.11
CA TRP A 218 3.35 26.07 4.50
C TRP A 218 2.35 27.24 4.73
N ALA A 219 2.45 28.30 3.91
CA ALA A 219 1.56 29.45 4.04
C ALA A 219 0.09 29.07 3.83
N VAL A 220 -0.19 28.22 2.82
CA VAL A 220 -1.54 27.69 2.57
C VAL A 220 -2.02 26.84 3.75
N GLY A 221 -1.19 25.94 4.27
CA GLY A 221 -1.50 25.09 5.42
C GLY A 221 -1.77 25.89 6.70
N MET A 222 -0.95 26.92 6.96
CA MET A 222 -1.17 27.81 8.13
C MET A 222 -2.49 28.58 8.00
N LYS A 223 -2.78 29.12 6.83
CA LYS A 223 -4.08 29.78 6.58
C LYS A 223 -5.25 28.80 6.77
N PHE A 224 -5.12 27.57 6.23
CA PHE A 224 -6.15 26.54 6.35
C PHE A 224 -6.44 26.14 7.80
N THR A 225 -5.43 26.12 8.67
CA THR A 225 -5.54 25.72 10.08
C THR A 225 -5.69 26.90 11.05
N GLY A 226 -5.83 28.14 10.56
CA GLY A 226 -5.87 29.33 11.40
C GLY A 226 -4.57 29.56 12.20
N ASN A 227 -3.42 29.32 11.57
CA ASN A 227 -2.06 29.43 12.09
C ASN A 227 -1.73 28.46 13.25
N ARG A 228 -2.48 27.35 13.40
CA ARG A 228 -2.22 26.35 14.44
C ARG A 228 -1.32 25.20 13.97
N GLY A 229 -1.24 24.96 12.64
CA GLY A 229 -0.72 23.74 12.07
C GLY A 229 -1.74 22.60 12.16
N PHE A 230 -1.42 21.47 11.57
CA PHE A 230 -2.31 20.30 11.49
C PHE A 230 -2.19 19.42 12.73
N ASP A 231 -3.31 18.84 13.16
CA ASP A 231 -3.32 17.81 14.22
C ASP A 231 -2.61 16.56 13.75
N THR A 232 -2.74 16.23 12.47
CA THR A 232 -2.04 15.10 11.84
C THR A 232 -1.50 15.49 10.47
N VAL A 233 -0.25 15.10 10.20
CA VAL A 233 0.36 15.18 8.85
C VAL A 233 0.83 13.80 8.44
N ILE A 234 0.45 13.34 7.24
CA ILE A 234 0.87 12.05 6.67
C ILE A 234 1.65 12.31 5.39
N GLU A 235 2.93 11.98 5.39
CA GLU A 235 3.76 12.06 4.21
C GLU A 235 3.79 10.70 3.47
N ALA A 236 3.25 10.68 2.26
CA ALA A 236 3.05 9.47 1.45
C ALA A 236 3.69 9.55 0.05
N SER A 237 4.50 10.58 -0.23
CA SER A 237 5.15 10.76 -1.55
C SER A 237 6.53 10.11 -1.64
N GLY A 238 7.28 10.06 -0.54
CA GLY A 238 8.68 9.65 -0.50
C GLY A 238 9.66 10.70 -1.04
N ALA A 239 9.19 11.89 -1.40
CA ALA A 239 10.05 12.97 -1.85
C ALA A 239 10.74 13.66 -0.65
N GLU A 240 12.06 13.87 -0.75
CA GLU A 240 12.84 14.48 0.33
C GLU A 240 12.33 15.88 0.72
N GLN A 241 11.89 16.67 -0.26
CA GLN A 241 11.34 17.99 0.01
C GLN A 241 9.99 17.90 0.73
N ALA A 242 9.14 16.93 0.38
CA ALA A 242 7.87 16.70 1.06
C ALA A 242 8.08 16.25 2.50
N ALA A 243 9.10 15.41 2.76
CA ALA A 243 9.47 15.02 4.13
C ALA A 243 9.83 16.22 5.02
N LYS A 244 10.55 17.20 4.47
CA LYS A 244 10.89 18.45 5.18
C LYS A 244 9.65 19.30 5.43
N SER A 245 8.85 19.54 4.40
CA SER A 245 7.64 20.34 4.49
C SER A 245 6.60 19.74 5.46
N ALA A 246 6.48 18.41 5.52
CA ALA A 246 5.57 17.73 6.44
C ALA A 246 5.90 18.04 7.90
N PHE A 247 7.18 18.12 8.27
CA PHE A 247 7.60 18.49 9.63
C PHE A 247 7.18 19.91 10.02
N ASP A 248 7.20 20.83 9.06
CA ASP A 248 6.83 22.24 9.29
C ASP A 248 5.31 22.46 9.40
N LEU A 249 4.52 21.58 8.76
CA LEU A 249 3.06 21.67 8.74
C LEU A 249 2.39 21.17 10.03
N VAL A 250 3.01 20.22 10.75
CA VAL A 250 2.39 19.66 11.95
C VAL A 250 2.28 20.68 13.07
N GLY A 251 1.13 20.75 13.71
CA GLY A 251 0.84 21.67 14.83
C GLY A 251 1.44 21.21 16.16
N LYS A 252 1.27 22.00 17.23
CA LYS A 252 1.65 21.58 18.59
C LYS A 252 0.79 20.40 19.04
N CYS A 253 1.38 19.46 19.75
CA CYS A 253 0.80 18.18 20.17
C CYS A 253 0.32 17.32 18.99
N GLY A 254 0.79 17.61 17.76
CA GLY A 254 0.38 16.92 16.56
C GLY A 254 1.19 15.66 16.27
N THR A 255 0.66 14.83 15.38
CA THR A 255 1.29 13.59 14.91
C THR A 255 1.77 13.73 13.48
N LEU A 256 3.03 13.40 13.25
CA LEU A 256 3.63 13.29 11.93
C LEU A 256 3.88 11.82 11.58
N VAL A 257 3.33 11.36 10.46
CA VAL A 257 3.51 10.00 9.97
C VAL A 257 4.33 10.01 8.68
N TYR A 258 5.50 9.44 8.71
CA TYR A 258 6.28 9.12 7.51
C TYR A 258 5.85 7.76 7.00
N PHE A 259 5.04 7.78 5.97
CA PHE A 259 4.42 6.57 5.41
C PHE A 259 5.23 6.00 4.24
N ALA A 260 5.82 6.86 3.42
CA ALA A 260 6.51 6.46 2.21
C ALA A 260 7.87 5.81 2.47
N VAL A 261 8.36 5.07 1.47
CA VAL A 261 9.73 4.55 1.44
C VAL A 261 10.66 5.63 0.87
N TYR A 262 11.62 6.06 1.65
CA TYR A 262 12.65 7.03 1.24
C TYR A 262 13.94 6.33 0.81
N PRO A 263 14.82 7.01 0.04
CA PRO A 263 16.16 6.50 -0.22
C PRO A 263 16.91 6.21 1.11
N MET A 264 17.58 5.04 1.19
CA MET A 264 18.22 4.59 2.43
C MET A 264 19.31 5.54 2.96
N ASN A 265 19.90 6.36 2.10
CA ASN A 265 20.93 7.36 2.44
C ASN A 265 20.35 8.76 2.70
N PHE A 266 19.04 8.94 2.58
CA PHE A 266 18.40 10.22 2.89
C PHE A 266 18.40 10.46 4.40
N VAL A 267 18.84 11.64 4.81
CA VAL A 267 18.86 12.09 6.20
C VAL A 267 17.98 13.33 6.33
N LEU A 268 16.96 13.22 7.15
CA LEU A 268 16.10 14.35 7.52
C LEU A 268 16.63 14.99 8.81
N PRO A 269 17.19 16.21 8.77
CA PRO A 269 17.64 16.89 9.97
C PRO A 269 16.42 17.42 10.76
N MET A 270 16.21 16.88 11.96
CA MET A 270 15.20 17.35 12.90
C MET A 270 15.89 17.91 14.14
N LYS A 271 15.39 19.07 14.63
CA LYS A 271 15.87 19.63 15.89
C LYS A 271 15.16 18.98 17.07
N PRO A 272 15.84 18.29 18.00
CA PRO A 272 15.18 17.69 19.15
C PRO A 272 14.41 18.72 20.01
N PHE A 273 14.86 19.96 20.03
CA PHE A 273 14.17 21.05 20.73
C PHE A 273 12.76 21.29 20.17
N ASP A 274 12.57 21.19 18.83
CA ASP A 274 11.26 21.36 18.21
C ASP A 274 10.29 20.24 18.59
N LEU A 275 10.80 19.00 18.69
CA LEU A 275 10.02 17.85 19.19
C LEU A 275 9.55 18.10 20.62
N TYR A 276 10.49 18.55 21.49
CA TYR A 276 10.18 18.86 22.89
C TYR A 276 9.22 20.03 23.04
N ALA A 277 9.52 21.16 22.41
CA ALA A 277 8.76 22.40 22.60
C ALA A 277 7.35 22.36 21.98
N ARG A 278 7.14 21.48 21.01
CA ARG A 278 5.85 21.27 20.32
C ARG A 278 5.16 19.99 20.75
N GLU A 279 5.75 19.16 21.61
CA GLU A 279 5.24 17.84 22.04
C GLU A 279 4.83 16.95 20.85
N LEU A 280 5.69 16.87 19.83
CA LEU A 280 5.36 16.15 18.61
C LEU A 280 5.50 14.62 18.76
N THR A 281 4.55 13.91 18.18
CA THR A 281 4.68 12.47 17.90
C THR A 281 5.15 12.26 16.46
N VAL A 282 6.23 11.52 16.25
CA VAL A 282 6.72 11.14 14.91
C VAL A 282 6.71 9.62 14.78
N ARG A 283 6.11 9.10 13.71
CA ARG A 283 5.93 7.67 13.49
C ARG A 283 6.26 7.27 12.06
N GLY A 284 6.81 6.04 11.91
CA GLY A 284 6.91 5.35 10.64
C GLY A 284 5.83 4.27 10.52
N VAL A 285 5.49 3.90 9.31
CA VAL A 285 4.54 2.82 9.01
C VAL A 285 5.27 1.72 8.24
N PHE A 286 5.12 0.48 8.67
CA PHE A 286 5.68 -0.68 7.98
C PHE A 286 4.69 -1.83 7.99
N MET A 287 4.24 -2.25 6.81
CA MET A 287 3.27 -3.32 6.60
C MET A 287 1.93 -3.13 7.38
N SER A 288 1.16 -4.21 7.57
CA SER A 288 -0.20 -4.15 8.12
C SER A 288 -0.49 -5.34 9.07
N PRO A 289 0.10 -5.36 10.29
CA PRO A 289 -0.05 -6.49 11.22
C PRO A 289 -1.52 -6.76 11.56
N TYR A 290 -1.97 -8.01 11.36
CA TYR A 290 -3.31 -8.54 11.68
C TYR A 290 -4.50 -7.73 11.13
N LEU A 291 -4.29 -6.84 10.14
CA LEU A 291 -5.33 -5.90 9.69
C LEU A 291 -6.23 -6.42 8.56
N PHE A 292 -5.88 -7.51 7.89
CA PHE A 292 -6.66 -8.00 6.74
C PHE A 292 -8.16 -8.22 7.02
N PRO A 293 -8.58 -8.87 8.13
CA PRO A 293 -10.01 -9.01 8.42
C PRO A 293 -10.73 -7.67 8.57
N ARG A 294 -10.09 -6.70 9.25
CA ARG A 294 -10.64 -5.36 9.45
C ARG A 294 -10.65 -4.57 8.14
N THR A 295 -9.63 -4.74 7.31
CA THR A 295 -9.55 -4.13 5.97
C THR A 295 -10.70 -4.61 5.09
N LEU A 296 -10.93 -5.91 5.00
CA LEU A 296 -12.02 -6.49 4.21
C LEU A 296 -13.39 -5.94 4.60
N ALA A 297 -13.63 -5.72 5.89
CA ALA A 297 -14.88 -5.12 6.38
C ALA A 297 -15.02 -3.65 5.95
N LEU A 298 -13.92 -2.96 5.67
CA LEU A 298 -13.90 -1.55 5.26
C LEU A 298 -13.88 -1.35 3.75
N LEU A 299 -13.47 -2.34 2.95
CA LEU A 299 -13.44 -2.21 1.48
C LEU A 299 -14.74 -1.64 0.88
N PRO A 300 -15.94 -2.09 1.29
CA PRO A 300 -17.19 -1.56 0.74
C PRO A 300 -17.48 -0.08 1.08
N LYS A 301 -16.69 0.52 1.98
CA LYS A 301 -16.79 1.93 2.36
C LYS A 301 -15.88 2.85 1.53
N LEU A 302 -14.98 2.28 0.74
CA LEU A 302 -13.98 2.99 -0.03
C LEU A 302 -14.34 3.04 -1.50
N LYS A 303 -14.01 4.16 -2.14
CA LYS A 303 -14.10 4.33 -3.59
C LYS A 303 -12.78 3.89 -4.21
N LEU A 304 -12.62 2.59 -4.49
CA LEU A 304 -11.37 2.03 -5.01
C LEU A 304 -11.30 2.02 -6.54
N LYS A 305 -12.43 1.81 -7.21
CA LYS A 305 -12.50 1.75 -8.68
C LYS A 305 -11.89 2.97 -9.40
N PRO A 306 -12.12 4.23 -8.95
CA PRO A 306 -11.52 5.40 -9.58
C PRO A 306 -9.99 5.49 -9.44
N LEU A 307 -9.40 4.71 -8.52
CA LEU A 307 -7.93 4.68 -8.32
C LEU A 307 -7.22 3.90 -9.44
N VAL A 308 -7.92 3.01 -10.14
CA VAL A 308 -7.37 2.21 -11.23
C VAL A 308 -7.22 3.08 -12.47
N SER A 309 -6.00 3.55 -12.74
CA SER A 309 -5.71 4.43 -13.88
C SER A 309 -5.57 3.68 -15.18
N LYS A 310 -4.91 2.51 -15.14
CA LYS A 310 -4.61 1.68 -16.32
C LYS A 310 -4.60 0.20 -15.95
N ILE A 311 -4.93 -0.63 -16.94
CA ILE A 311 -4.83 -2.09 -16.86
C ILE A 311 -4.01 -2.57 -18.05
N PHE A 312 -2.97 -3.32 -17.79
CA PHE A 312 -2.11 -3.94 -18.81
C PHE A 312 -2.28 -5.46 -18.76
N PRO A 313 -2.22 -6.15 -19.90
CA PRO A 313 -2.07 -7.61 -19.89
C PRO A 313 -0.70 -8.01 -19.31
N LEU A 314 -0.58 -9.23 -18.80
CA LEU A 314 0.67 -9.75 -18.24
C LEU A 314 1.85 -9.66 -19.21
N ASP A 315 1.60 -9.88 -20.50
CA ASP A 315 2.61 -9.80 -21.55
C ASP A 315 3.21 -8.39 -21.72
N GLU A 316 2.54 -7.35 -21.22
CA GLU A 316 2.98 -5.95 -21.27
C GLU A 316 3.51 -5.43 -19.92
N VAL A 317 3.85 -6.32 -18.98
CA VAL A 317 4.28 -5.96 -17.62
C VAL A 317 5.47 -5.00 -17.61
N VAL A 318 6.41 -5.13 -18.53
CA VAL A 318 7.58 -4.23 -18.63
C VAL A 318 7.13 -2.79 -18.93
N GLN A 319 6.20 -2.62 -19.87
CA GLN A 319 5.63 -1.32 -20.20
C GLN A 319 4.85 -0.75 -19.00
N ALA A 320 4.12 -1.58 -18.28
CA ALA A 320 3.40 -1.18 -17.08
C ALA A 320 4.35 -0.67 -15.96
N PHE A 321 5.53 -1.28 -15.81
CA PHE A 321 6.56 -0.82 -14.88
C PHE A 321 7.16 0.53 -15.29
N GLU A 322 7.40 0.76 -16.58
CA GLU A 322 7.87 2.07 -17.06
C GLU A 322 6.81 3.16 -16.85
N GLU A 323 5.54 2.84 -17.10
CA GLU A 323 4.42 3.75 -16.79
C GLU A 323 4.33 4.07 -15.29
N GLN A 324 4.54 3.07 -14.42
CA GLN A 324 4.58 3.28 -12.97
C GLN A 324 5.71 4.23 -12.55
N LYS A 325 6.90 4.10 -13.16
CA LYS A 325 8.05 4.99 -12.90
C LYS A 325 7.78 6.43 -13.32
N ALA A 326 6.98 6.66 -14.35
CA ALA A 326 6.60 8.00 -14.81
C ALA A 326 5.74 8.76 -13.79
N SER A 327 5.22 8.07 -12.76
CA SER A 327 4.48 8.63 -11.61
C SER A 327 3.23 9.47 -11.96
N GLN A 328 2.70 9.35 -13.15
CA GLN A 328 1.46 10.04 -13.57
C GLN A 328 0.21 9.25 -13.19
N SER A 329 0.29 7.93 -13.22
CA SER A 329 -0.79 7.01 -12.85
C SER A 329 -0.94 6.89 -11.33
N ILE A 330 -2.15 6.55 -10.87
CA ILE A 330 -2.47 6.34 -9.45
C ILE A 330 -2.23 4.90 -9.08
N LYS A 331 -2.95 3.96 -9.72
CA LYS A 331 -2.72 2.52 -9.60
C LYS A 331 -2.77 1.89 -11.00
N ILE A 332 -1.81 1.05 -11.26
CA ILE A 332 -1.71 0.24 -12.48
C ILE A 332 -1.96 -1.21 -12.11
N LEU A 333 -2.86 -1.86 -12.83
CA LEU A 333 -3.14 -3.28 -12.66
C LEU A 333 -2.55 -4.09 -13.80
N ILE A 334 -2.11 -5.28 -13.48
CA ILE A 334 -1.76 -6.34 -14.43
C ILE A 334 -2.89 -7.35 -14.43
N LYS A 335 -3.50 -7.57 -15.61
CA LYS A 335 -4.47 -8.64 -15.84
C LYS A 335 -3.70 -9.91 -16.17
N SER A 336 -3.78 -10.90 -15.29
CA SER A 336 -2.98 -12.14 -15.41
C SER A 336 -3.56 -13.15 -16.39
N GLN A 337 -4.87 -13.06 -16.67
CA GLN A 337 -5.57 -13.94 -17.61
C GLN A 337 -5.85 -13.18 -18.89
N GLY A 338 -5.54 -13.80 -20.04
CA GLY A 338 -5.83 -13.27 -21.37
C GLY A 338 -7.32 -13.33 -21.75
#